data_24236d9fbf2e4bc3a4b1d3eecc3b828b
#
_entry.id   24236d9fbf2e4bc3a4b1d3eecc3b828b
#
_cell.length_a   1.000
_cell.length_b   1.000
_cell.length_c   1.000
_cell.angle_alpha   90.00
_cell.angle_beta   90.00
_cell.angle_gamma   90.00
#
_symmetry.space_group_name_H-M   'P 1'
#
loop_
_entity.id
_entity.type
_entity.pdbx_description
1 polymer ?
#
loop_
_entity_poly.entity_id
_entity_poly.type
_entity_poly.pdbx_seq_one_letter_code
_entity_poly.pdbx_strand_id
1 'polypeptide(L)'
;SKSNLYESLHAPGVNKPITRNPKKFKTMKKNFYITTPIYYVNDKPHIGHAYTTILADVLARFHRDSGYDTFFLTGLDEHGQKVQEAAEQKDIDPQKHCDAMAPRFIKLWQKLHISNDDFIRTTEDRHKRIVQYILQRVMDNGDIYEAEYEGLYSVSEERFITEKEAESGEFRGIKKLKEKNYFFKMSKYQDQLIDHIQSNPKFIQPEHRKNEILGFLRKPLNDLCISRPKSRLEWGIELPFDKQYVTYVWFDALINYVTAVGFNQSSENFKKWWPASYHLIGKDILTTHAVYWPTMLFSAGVSLPLSIFAHGWWLTGESKMSKSLGNVINPMDLIEDYGVDPVRYYLMREMVLGNDSSFTIESFIQRYNSDLANDFGNLLSRVTTLIKKNYDGVIPEPGDLSDLDLSIKKKGEALSKTVHQYVDDMRLNEAIEEI
;
A
#
# COMPACT_ATOMS: atom_id res chain seq x y z
N SER A 1 31.59 -18.34 -22.82
CA SER A 1 31.54 -19.80 -22.99
C SER A 1 30.96 -20.45 -21.74
N LYS A 2 29.66 -20.58 -21.65
CA LYS A 2 28.92 -21.50 -20.78
C LYS A 2 27.61 -21.82 -21.49
N SER A 3 27.71 -22.65 -22.49
CA SER A 3 26.60 -23.41 -23.08
C SER A 3 26.98 -24.89 -22.92
N ASN A 4 25.99 -25.72 -22.69
CA ASN A 4 26.00 -27.18 -22.66
C ASN A 4 26.04 -27.81 -21.27
N LEU A 5 24.84 -28.07 -20.77
CA LEU A 5 24.54 -29.14 -19.82
C LEU A 5 23.02 -29.42 -19.80
N TYR A 6 22.44 -29.75 -20.97
CA TYR A 6 21.11 -30.36 -21.10
C TYR A 6 21.03 -31.16 -22.39
N GLU A 7 21.85 -32.19 -22.51
CA GLU A 7 21.60 -33.28 -23.47
C GLU A 7 22.16 -34.56 -22.85
N SER A 8 21.28 -35.43 -22.47
CA SER A 8 21.33 -36.88 -22.49
C SER A 8 20.57 -37.52 -21.34
N LEU A 9 19.34 -37.87 -21.61
CA LEU A 9 18.66 -39.03 -20.99
C LEU A 9 17.49 -39.40 -21.89
N HIS A 10 17.79 -40.11 -23.01
CA HIS A 10 16.81 -40.87 -23.75
C HIS A 10 17.03 -42.34 -23.40
N ALA A 11 16.08 -42.94 -22.72
CA ALA A 11 15.88 -44.39 -22.69
C ALA A 11 14.68 -44.72 -23.58
N PRO A 12 14.76 -45.74 -24.46
CA PRO A 12 13.70 -46.06 -25.39
C PRO A 12 12.74 -47.10 -24.80
N GLY A 13 11.47 -46.86 -25.09
CA GLY A 13 10.44 -47.92 -25.06
C GLY A 13 9.29 -47.61 -24.12
N VAL A 14 8.15 -47.19 -24.68
CA VAL A 14 6.84 -47.80 -24.62
C VAL A 14 5.74 -46.84 -25.12
N ASN A 15 5.25 -47.11 -26.28
CA ASN A 15 3.91 -47.02 -26.85
C ASN A 15 2.89 -45.93 -26.47
N LYS A 16 2.52 -45.26 -27.58
CA LYS A 16 1.23 -44.63 -27.99
C LYS A 16 0.74 -43.43 -27.15
N PRO A 17 0.60 -42.28 -27.82
CA PRO A 17 -0.03 -41.12 -27.20
C PRO A 17 -1.54 -41.32 -27.16
N ILE A 18 -2.10 -41.33 -25.95
CA ILE A 18 -3.51 -41.05 -25.73
C ILE A 18 -3.70 -39.57 -26.05
N THR A 19 -4.18 -39.26 -27.25
CA THR A 19 -4.67 -37.93 -27.59
C THR A 19 -5.90 -37.61 -26.76
N ARG A 20 -5.71 -37.19 -25.55
CA ARG A 20 -6.71 -36.39 -24.84
C ARG A 20 -6.54 -34.96 -25.30
N ASN A 21 -7.47 -34.56 -26.18
CA ASN A 21 -7.70 -33.17 -26.52
C ASN A 21 -8.18 -32.43 -25.23
N PRO A 22 -7.34 -31.67 -24.54
CA PRO A 22 -7.86 -30.85 -23.45
C PRO A 22 -8.48 -29.65 -24.14
N LYS A 23 -9.81 -29.62 -24.27
CA LYS A 23 -10.50 -28.34 -24.28
C LYS A 23 -10.00 -27.60 -23.04
N LYS A 24 -8.98 -26.75 -23.21
CA LYS A 24 -8.57 -25.76 -22.22
C LYS A 24 -9.80 -24.89 -21.97
N PHE A 25 -10.61 -25.27 -20.99
CA PHE A 25 -11.42 -24.29 -20.32
C PHE A 25 -10.41 -23.25 -19.79
N LYS A 26 -10.34 -22.10 -20.42
CA LYS A 26 -9.69 -20.91 -19.89
C LYS A 26 -10.51 -20.56 -18.65
N THR A 27 -10.18 -21.14 -17.51
CA THR A 27 -10.65 -20.64 -16.23
C THR A 27 -10.21 -19.18 -16.18
N MET A 28 -11.16 -18.27 -16.16
CA MET A 28 -10.85 -16.85 -16.02
C MET A 28 -10.04 -16.70 -14.75
N LYS A 29 -8.80 -16.25 -14.87
CA LYS A 29 -7.97 -15.97 -13.71
C LYS A 29 -8.66 -14.89 -12.89
N LYS A 30 -8.64 -15.04 -11.57
CA LYS A 30 -9.08 -13.98 -10.66
C LYS A 30 -8.10 -12.82 -10.72
N ASN A 31 -8.59 -11.61 -10.68
CA ASN A 31 -7.76 -10.41 -10.65
C ASN A 31 -7.51 -9.97 -9.21
N PHE A 32 -6.33 -9.43 -8.95
CA PHE A 32 -5.93 -8.87 -7.68
C PHE A 32 -5.20 -7.54 -7.91
N TYR A 33 -5.82 -6.44 -7.53
CA TYR A 33 -5.23 -5.10 -7.61
C TYR A 33 -4.96 -4.57 -6.21
N ILE A 34 -3.70 -4.34 -5.90
CA ILE A 34 -3.24 -3.86 -4.60
C ILE A 34 -2.45 -2.56 -4.74
N THR A 35 -2.68 -1.63 -3.83
CA THR A 35 -2.01 -0.34 -3.81
C THR A 35 -1.41 -0.02 -2.46
N THR A 36 -0.28 0.68 -2.47
CA THR A 36 0.20 1.46 -1.32
C THR A 36 -0.38 2.87 -1.39
N PRO A 37 -0.24 3.71 -0.34
CA PRO A 37 -0.30 5.15 -0.53
C PRO A 37 0.77 5.59 -1.51
N ILE A 38 0.55 6.71 -2.18
CA ILE A 38 1.64 7.43 -2.83
C ILE A 38 2.32 8.30 -1.78
N TYR A 39 3.66 8.29 -1.78
CA TYR A 39 4.45 8.87 -0.70
C TYR A 39 4.81 10.32 -0.97
N TYR A 40 4.68 11.14 0.06
CA TYR A 40 5.01 12.56 -0.03
C TYR A 40 6.53 12.77 -0.16
N VAL A 41 6.96 13.57 -1.14
CA VAL A 41 8.38 13.76 -1.49
C VAL A 41 9.04 14.92 -0.76
N ASN A 42 8.51 15.35 0.37
CA ASN A 42 9.14 16.38 1.18
C ASN A 42 10.47 15.91 1.81
N ASP A 43 10.67 14.59 1.91
CA ASP A 43 11.87 14.03 2.53
C ASP A 43 12.20 12.58 2.09
N LYS A 44 13.34 12.04 2.59
CA LYS A 44 13.81 10.68 2.29
C LYS A 44 12.85 9.59 2.81
N PRO A 45 12.75 8.43 2.11
CA PRO A 45 11.97 7.33 2.61
C PRO A 45 12.53 6.76 3.93
N HIS A 46 11.64 6.29 4.82
CA HIS A 46 11.97 5.68 6.11
C HIS A 46 11.29 4.31 6.28
N ILE A 47 11.50 3.66 7.43
CA ILE A 47 11.00 2.30 7.69
C ILE A 47 9.47 2.16 7.54
N GLY A 48 8.69 3.21 7.84
CA GLY A 48 7.23 3.18 7.65
C GLY A 48 6.83 3.06 6.17
N HIS A 49 7.51 3.78 5.28
CA HIS A 49 7.31 3.64 3.82
C HIS A 49 7.73 2.25 3.34
N ALA A 50 8.88 1.75 3.82
CA ALA A 50 9.37 0.42 3.49
C ALA A 50 8.39 -0.66 3.93
N TYR A 51 7.85 -0.56 5.14
CA TYR A 51 6.90 -1.52 5.70
C TYR A 51 5.64 -1.66 4.85
N THR A 52 4.95 -0.57 4.55
CA THR A 52 3.74 -0.60 3.73
C THR A 52 4.01 -1.19 2.35
N THR A 53 5.15 -0.82 1.75
CA THR A 53 5.50 -1.28 0.41
C THR A 53 5.89 -2.77 0.40
N ILE A 54 6.61 -3.25 1.42
CA ILE A 54 6.92 -4.68 1.60
C ILE A 54 5.63 -5.48 1.84
N LEU A 55 4.71 -4.99 2.65
CA LEU A 55 3.42 -5.63 2.89
C LEU A 55 2.64 -5.82 1.58
N ALA A 56 2.55 -4.76 0.77
CA ALA A 56 1.92 -4.84 -0.54
C ALA A 56 2.63 -5.83 -1.47
N ASP A 57 3.95 -5.84 -1.47
CA ASP A 57 4.77 -6.75 -2.28
C ASP A 57 4.59 -8.21 -1.88
N VAL A 58 4.55 -8.51 -0.59
CA VAL A 58 4.30 -9.87 -0.09
C VAL A 58 2.94 -10.37 -0.53
N LEU A 59 1.90 -9.56 -0.38
CA LEU A 59 0.55 -9.91 -0.83
C LEU A 59 0.46 -10.04 -2.35
N ALA A 60 1.11 -9.17 -3.11
CA ALA A 60 1.15 -9.25 -4.56
C ALA A 60 1.84 -10.54 -5.04
N ARG A 61 3.00 -10.88 -4.47
CA ARG A 61 3.72 -12.14 -4.79
C ARG A 61 2.89 -13.36 -4.44
N PHE A 62 2.29 -13.39 -3.25
CA PHE A 62 1.45 -14.49 -2.81
C PHE A 62 0.28 -14.74 -3.78
N HIS A 63 -0.40 -13.68 -4.23
CA HIS A 63 -1.50 -13.83 -5.18
C HIS A 63 -1.02 -14.24 -6.57
N ARG A 64 0.13 -13.75 -7.06
CA ARG A 64 0.73 -14.23 -8.33
C ARG A 64 1.05 -15.72 -8.26
N ASP A 65 1.68 -16.17 -7.18
CA ASP A 65 2.02 -17.58 -6.98
C ASP A 65 0.76 -18.46 -6.83
N SER A 66 -0.32 -17.89 -6.30
CA SER A 66 -1.64 -18.53 -6.22
C SER A 66 -2.43 -18.48 -7.53
N GLY A 67 -1.84 -17.98 -8.63
CA GLY A 67 -2.41 -18.01 -9.98
C GLY A 67 -3.34 -16.83 -10.31
N TYR A 68 -3.36 -15.77 -9.51
CA TYR A 68 -4.09 -14.55 -9.84
C TYR A 68 -3.35 -13.71 -10.88
N ASP A 69 -4.10 -13.02 -11.73
CA ASP A 69 -3.57 -11.86 -12.44
C ASP A 69 -3.46 -10.72 -11.40
N THR A 70 -2.25 -10.22 -11.17
CA THR A 70 -1.98 -9.26 -10.10
C THR A 70 -1.40 -7.98 -10.65
N PHE A 71 -1.90 -6.84 -10.15
CA PHE A 71 -1.37 -5.51 -10.43
C PHE A 71 -1.04 -4.83 -9.09
N PHE A 72 0.21 -4.42 -8.94
CA PHE A 72 0.71 -3.74 -7.74
C PHE A 72 1.17 -2.31 -8.07
N LEU A 73 0.46 -1.34 -7.50
CA LEU A 73 0.72 0.09 -7.67
C LEU A 73 1.36 0.70 -6.42
N THR A 74 2.40 1.45 -6.64
CA THR A 74 2.97 2.42 -5.69
C THR A 74 3.35 3.71 -6.41
N GLY A 75 3.77 4.74 -5.71
CA GLY A 75 4.12 6.00 -6.36
C GLY A 75 4.41 7.13 -5.39
N LEU A 76 4.42 8.35 -5.93
CA LEU A 76 4.79 9.56 -5.21
C LEU A 76 3.73 10.65 -5.34
N ASP A 77 3.43 11.28 -4.21
CA ASP A 77 2.65 12.51 -4.12
C ASP A 77 3.60 13.71 -4.16
N GLU A 78 3.53 14.47 -5.26
CA GLU A 78 4.54 15.47 -5.61
C GLU A 78 4.03 16.90 -5.58
N HIS A 79 2.75 17.12 -5.26
CA HIS A 79 2.15 18.45 -5.17
C HIS A 79 1.95 18.89 -3.72
N GLY A 80 1.53 20.14 -3.55
CA GLY A 80 1.13 20.71 -2.28
C GLY A 80 2.18 21.62 -1.63
N GLN A 81 1.77 22.22 -0.52
CA GLN A 81 2.54 23.28 0.15
C GLN A 81 3.88 22.79 0.69
N LYS A 82 3.91 21.61 1.30
CA LYS A 82 5.16 21.05 1.88
C LYS A 82 6.23 20.80 0.83
N VAL A 83 5.84 20.37 -0.35
CA VAL A 83 6.78 20.16 -1.46
C VAL A 83 7.29 21.50 -2.00
N GLN A 84 6.39 22.48 -2.17
CA GLN A 84 6.76 23.84 -2.57
C GLN A 84 7.77 24.44 -1.56
N GLU A 85 7.48 24.40 -0.27
CA GLU A 85 8.36 24.90 0.80
C GLU A 85 9.72 24.16 0.83
N ALA A 86 9.72 22.84 0.63
CA ALA A 86 10.96 22.05 0.58
C ALA A 86 11.85 22.43 -0.63
N ALA A 87 11.25 22.79 -1.75
CA ALA A 87 11.96 23.28 -2.93
C ALA A 87 12.49 24.71 -2.71
N GLU A 88 11.66 25.60 -2.15
CA GLU A 88 12.04 26.98 -1.79
C GLU A 88 13.23 27.03 -0.83
N GLN A 89 13.26 26.18 0.19
CA GLN A 89 14.39 26.07 1.12
C GLN A 89 15.71 25.72 0.46
N LYS A 90 15.65 25.08 -0.72
CA LYS A 90 16.83 24.68 -1.50
C LYS A 90 17.09 25.61 -2.69
N ASP A 91 16.29 26.65 -2.85
CA ASP A 91 16.34 27.59 -3.99
C ASP A 91 16.29 26.86 -5.34
N ILE A 92 15.38 25.89 -5.46
CA ILE A 92 15.16 25.12 -6.70
C ILE A 92 13.68 25.08 -7.08
N ASP A 93 13.42 24.84 -8.34
CA ASP A 93 12.07 24.61 -8.87
C ASP A 93 11.44 23.36 -8.24
N PRO A 94 10.13 23.35 -7.86
CA PRO A 94 9.46 22.20 -7.27
C PRO A 94 9.53 20.93 -8.11
N GLN A 95 9.44 21.02 -9.45
CA GLN A 95 9.59 19.86 -10.33
C GLN A 95 11.00 19.26 -10.21
N LYS A 96 12.03 20.10 -10.20
CA LYS A 96 13.41 19.64 -10.01
C LYS A 96 13.62 18.99 -8.65
N HIS A 97 12.97 19.53 -7.60
CA HIS A 97 12.98 18.88 -6.28
C HIS A 97 12.37 17.47 -6.36
N CYS A 98 11.19 17.32 -6.95
CA CYS A 98 10.54 16.03 -7.13
C CYS A 98 11.38 15.05 -7.96
N ASP A 99 11.97 15.52 -9.06
CA ASP A 99 12.85 14.73 -9.93
C ASP A 99 14.14 14.27 -9.22
N ALA A 100 14.63 15.03 -8.24
CA ALA A 100 15.75 14.64 -7.40
C ALA A 100 15.38 13.66 -6.28
N MET A 101 14.11 13.69 -5.83
CA MET A 101 13.63 12.83 -4.75
C MET A 101 13.17 11.46 -5.25
N ALA A 102 12.50 11.39 -6.41
CA ALA A 102 11.94 10.14 -6.95
C ALA A 102 12.97 9.00 -7.06
N PRO A 103 14.21 9.20 -7.54
CA PRO A 103 15.22 8.14 -7.60
C PRO A 103 15.56 7.52 -6.24
N ARG A 104 15.41 8.25 -5.14
CA ARG A 104 15.69 7.74 -3.78
C ARG A 104 14.68 6.68 -3.36
N PHE A 105 13.39 6.90 -3.67
CA PHE A 105 12.33 5.91 -3.46
C PHE A 105 12.52 4.71 -4.38
N ILE A 106 12.74 4.94 -5.67
CA ILE A 106 12.94 3.88 -6.66
C ILE A 106 14.14 3.00 -6.28
N LYS A 107 15.26 3.60 -5.87
CA LYS A 107 16.45 2.87 -5.42
C LYS A 107 16.15 2.01 -4.19
N LEU A 108 15.40 2.54 -3.23
CA LEU A 108 15.00 1.77 -2.05
C LEU A 108 14.10 0.59 -2.43
N TRP A 109 13.11 0.79 -3.32
CA TRP A 109 12.26 -0.30 -3.80
C TRP A 109 13.05 -1.38 -4.53
N GLN A 110 14.03 -1.00 -5.34
CA GLN A 110 14.95 -1.95 -5.99
C GLN A 110 15.75 -2.74 -4.97
N LYS A 111 16.31 -2.08 -3.95
CA LYS A 111 17.07 -2.74 -2.87
C LYS A 111 16.20 -3.66 -2.00
N LEU A 112 14.94 -3.32 -1.82
CA LEU A 112 13.96 -4.14 -1.11
C LEU A 112 13.34 -5.25 -1.99
N HIS A 113 13.72 -5.35 -3.26
CA HIS A 113 13.16 -6.29 -4.24
C HIS A 113 11.64 -6.15 -4.41
N ILE A 114 11.13 -4.92 -4.38
CA ILE A 114 9.71 -4.64 -4.60
C ILE A 114 9.32 -4.93 -6.05
N SER A 115 8.22 -5.66 -6.23
CA SER A 115 7.75 -6.15 -7.52
C SER A 115 6.55 -5.37 -8.06
N ASN A 116 6.52 -4.04 -7.85
CA ASN A 116 5.46 -3.17 -8.35
C ASN A 116 5.39 -3.18 -9.89
N ASP A 117 4.17 -3.16 -10.40
CA ASP A 117 3.90 -3.13 -11.85
C ASP A 117 3.88 -1.70 -12.40
N ASP A 118 3.51 -0.72 -11.57
CA ASP A 118 3.54 0.69 -11.92
C ASP A 118 4.09 1.53 -10.74
N PHE A 119 4.71 2.65 -11.09
CA PHE A 119 5.20 3.66 -10.15
C PHE A 119 4.69 5.02 -10.63
N ILE A 120 3.54 5.44 -10.10
CA ILE A 120 2.88 6.67 -10.53
C ILE A 120 3.44 7.89 -9.79
N ARG A 121 3.62 8.99 -10.53
CA ARG A 121 3.96 10.31 -9.99
C ARG A 121 2.83 11.29 -10.30
N THR A 122 2.39 12.05 -9.33
CA THR A 122 1.27 12.98 -9.54
C THR A 122 1.59 14.14 -10.49
N THR A 123 2.88 14.37 -10.78
CA THR A 123 3.33 15.32 -11.80
C THR A 123 3.26 14.80 -13.23
N GLU A 124 2.96 13.51 -13.43
CA GLU A 124 2.79 12.95 -14.77
C GLU A 124 1.52 13.49 -15.46
N ASP A 125 1.63 13.76 -16.75
CA ASP A 125 0.50 14.28 -17.54
C ASP A 125 -0.71 13.35 -17.56
N ARG A 126 -0.49 12.02 -17.53
CA ARG A 126 -1.58 11.04 -17.43
C ARG A 126 -2.42 11.26 -16.18
N HIS A 127 -1.78 11.56 -15.05
CA HIS A 127 -2.47 11.80 -13.78
C HIS A 127 -3.17 13.16 -13.76
N LYS A 128 -2.47 14.22 -14.13
CA LYS A 128 -3.04 15.59 -14.18
C LYS A 128 -4.34 15.65 -14.99
N ARG A 129 -4.34 15.01 -16.17
CA ARG A 129 -5.52 14.96 -17.03
C ARG A 129 -6.71 14.26 -16.39
N ILE A 130 -6.47 13.17 -15.66
CA ILE A 130 -7.55 12.44 -14.99
C ILE A 130 -8.08 13.21 -13.78
N VAL A 131 -7.21 13.86 -13.02
CA VAL A 131 -7.62 14.75 -11.93
C VAL A 131 -8.55 15.86 -12.46
N GLN A 132 -8.13 16.53 -13.51
CA GLN A 132 -8.95 17.60 -14.13
C GLN A 132 -10.26 17.06 -14.70
N TYR A 133 -10.25 15.89 -15.32
CA TYR A 133 -11.46 15.24 -15.82
C TYR A 133 -12.45 14.93 -14.68
N ILE A 134 -12.00 14.36 -13.58
CA ILE A 134 -12.86 14.03 -12.44
C ILE A 134 -13.37 15.29 -11.76
N LEU A 135 -12.54 16.32 -11.57
CA LEU A 135 -12.94 17.61 -11.03
C LEU A 135 -14.06 18.26 -11.87
N GLN A 136 -13.90 18.27 -13.18
CA GLN A 136 -14.93 18.81 -14.09
C GLN A 136 -16.23 18.01 -13.99
N ARG A 137 -16.13 16.68 -13.95
CA ARG A 137 -17.30 15.79 -13.82
C ARG A 137 -18.05 16.02 -12.51
N VAL A 138 -17.33 16.17 -11.40
CA VAL A 138 -17.90 16.46 -10.08
C VAL A 138 -18.54 17.86 -10.06
N MET A 139 -17.92 18.84 -10.72
CA MET A 139 -18.48 20.17 -10.91
C MET A 139 -19.77 20.13 -11.74
N ASP A 140 -19.77 19.43 -12.86
CA ASP A 140 -20.93 19.28 -13.74
C ASP A 140 -22.11 18.57 -13.05
N ASN A 141 -21.82 17.68 -12.11
CA ASN A 141 -22.83 17.03 -11.26
C ASN A 141 -23.42 17.98 -10.19
N GLY A 142 -22.92 19.21 -10.09
CA GLY A 142 -23.37 20.21 -9.10
C GLY A 142 -22.87 19.92 -7.68
N ASP A 143 -21.82 19.13 -7.53
CA ASP A 143 -21.25 18.74 -6.24
C ASP A 143 -20.04 19.59 -5.80
N ILE A 144 -19.71 20.63 -6.59
CA ILE A 144 -18.71 21.64 -6.22
C ILE A 144 -19.37 23.01 -6.25
N TYR A 145 -19.09 23.82 -5.24
CA TYR A 145 -19.55 25.19 -5.13
C TYR A 145 -18.46 26.11 -4.59
N GLU A 146 -18.59 27.40 -4.85
CA GLU A 146 -17.69 28.44 -4.37
C GLU A 146 -18.26 29.05 -3.09
N ALA A 147 -17.42 29.24 -2.08
CA ALA A 147 -17.78 29.93 -0.85
C ALA A 147 -16.58 30.65 -0.23
N GLU A 148 -16.86 31.73 0.50
CA GLU A 148 -15.88 32.38 1.35
C GLU A 148 -15.90 31.68 2.73
N TYR A 149 -14.72 31.28 3.21
CA TYR A 149 -14.55 30.63 4.49
C TYR A 149 -13.53 31.39 5.33
N GLU A 150 -13.87 31.62 6.58
CA GLU A 150 -12.96 32.16 7.59
C GLU A 150 -12.79 31.11 8.69
N GLY A 151 -11.55 30.72 9.01
CA GLY A 151 -11.31 29.74 10.03
C GLY A 151 -9.84 29.52 10.33
N LEU A 152 -9.57 28.57 11.22
CA LEU A 152 -8.22 28.13 11.56
C LEU A 152 -7.72 27.16 10.49
N TYR A 153 -6.56 27.42 9.96
CA TYR A 153 -5.89 26.60 8.95
C TYR A 153 -4.62 25.98 9.53
N SER A 154 -4.48 24.68 9.45
CA SER A 154 -3.26 23.97 9.83
C SER A 154 -2.35 23.83 8.60
N VAL A 155 -1.16 24.40 8.67
CA VAL A 155 -0.13 24.23 7.63
C VAL A 155 0.39 22.79 7.63
N SER A 156 0.48 22.13 8.78
CA SER A 156 0.96 20.74 8.88
C SER A 156 0.03 19.74 8.17
N GLU A 157 -1.28 19.99 8.22
CA GLU A 157 -2.29 19.12 7.60
C GLU A 157 -2.82 19.67 6.27
N GLU A 158 -2.39 20.87 5.89
CA GLU A 158 -2.81 21.57 4.67
C GLU A 158 -4.35 21.71 4.54
N ARG A 159 -5.05 21.89 5.68
CA ARG A 159 -6.52 22.02 5.74
C ARG A 159 -7.01 22.97 6.81
N PHE A 160 -8.27 23.40 6.67
CA PHE A 160 -8.98 24.05 7.75
C PHE A 160 -9.29 23.04 8.88
N ILE A 161 -9.16 23.51 10.11
CA ILE A 161 -9.39 22.74 11.33
C ILE A 161 -10.37 23.46 12.23
N THR A 162 -11.03 22.71 13.08
CA THR A 162 -11.93 23.25 14.12
C THR A 162 -11.14 23.83 15.29
N GLU A 163 -11.76 24.68 16.09
CA GLU A 163 -11.16 25.20 17.33
C GLU A 163 -10.74 24.06 18.27
N LYS A 164 -11.56 23.02 18.39
CA LYS A 164 -11.26 21.84 19.19
C LYS A 164 -10.03 21.07 18.70
N GLU A 165 -9.87 20.95 17.39
CA GLU A 165 -8.67 20.36 16.80
C GLU A 165 -7.44 21.24 17.06
N ALA A 166 -7.58 22.56 17.00
CA ALA A 166 -6.50 23.50 17.29
C ALA A 166 -6.03 23.41 18.75
N GLU A 167 -6.95 23.15 19.68
CA GLU A 167 -6.68 23.00 21.12
C GLU A 167 -6.03 21.65 21.47
N SER A 168 -6.15 20.63 20.61
CA SER A 168 -5.59 19.28 20.86
C SER A 168 -4.06 19.24 20.93
N GLY A 169 -3.38 20.26 20.40
CA GLY A 169 -1.91 20.31 20.32
C GLY A 169 -1.29 19.41 19.25
N GLU A 170 -2.11 18.68 18.50
CA GLU A 170 -1.66 17.76 17.44
C GLU A 170 -1.28 18.50 16.14
N PHE A 171 -1.82 19.71 15.94
CA PHE A 171 -1.66 20.49 14.72
C PHE A 171 -0.62 21.61 14.87
N ARG A 172 0.23 21.77 13.85
CA ARG A 172 1.27 22.81 13.84
C ARG A 172 1.02 23.86 12.76
N GLY A 173 1.58 25.06 12.99
CA GLY A 173 1.47 26.15 12.01
C GLY A 173 0.04 26.64 11.83
N ILE A 174 -0.74 26.76 12.92
CA ILE A 174 -2.14 27.21 12.85
C ILE A 174 -2.18 28.69 12.55
N LYS A 175 -2.93 29.07 11.50
CA LYS A 175 -3.17 30.46 11.07
C LYS A 175 -4.66 30.70 10.91
N LYS A 176 -5.12 31.91 11.24
CA LYS A 176 -6.47 32.34 10.88
C LYS A 176 -6.45 32.84 9.43
N LEU A 177 -7.27 32.24 8.57
CA LEU A 177 -7.39 32.60 7.16
C LEU A 177 -8.84 32.92 6.81
N LYS A 178 -9.00 33.90 5.94
CA LYS A 178 -10.26 34.21 5.28
C LYS A 178 -10.03 34.15 3.79
N GLU A 179 -10.61 33.16 3.13
CA GLU A 179 -10.40 32.89 1.71
C GLU A 179 -11.69 32.48 1.02
N LYS A 180 -11.79 32.82 -0.26
CA LYS A 180 -12.75 32.29 -1.19
C LYS A 180 -12.16 31.04 -1.83
N ASN A 181 -12.87 29.91 -1.73
CA ASN A 181 -12.44 28.63 -2.22
C ASN A 181 -13.59 27.82 -2.81
N TYR A 182 -13.25 26.72 -3.47
CA TYR A 182 -14.20 25.71 -3.93
C TYR A 182 -14.33 24.58 -2.92
N PHE A 183 -15.55 24.12 -2.72
CA PHE A 183 -15.91 23.08 -1.77
C PHE A 183 -16.62 21.95 -2.47
N PHE A 184 -16.24 20.72 -2.13
CA PHE A 184 -16.91 19.50 -2.53
C PHE A 184 -18.00 19.14 -1.51
N LYS A 185 -19.23 18.87 -1.99
CA LYS A 185 -20.38 18.51 -1.17
C LYS A 185 -20.24 17.09 -0.60
N MET A 186 -19.21 16.88 0.21
CA MET A 186 -18.94 15.59 0.85
C MET A 186 -20.08 15.16 1.77
N SER A 187 -20.70 16.09 2.47
CA SER A 187 -21.84 15.87 3.36
C SER A 187 -23.04 15.19 2.67
N LYS A 188 -23.23 15.44 1.37
CA LYS A 188 -24.31 14.84 0.56
C LYS A 188 -24.24 13.31 0.53
N TYR A 189 -23.06 12.73 0.66
CA TYR A 189 -22.79 11.31 0.50
C TYR A 189 -22.64 10.56 1.81
N GLN A 190 -22.87 11.21 2.96
CA GLN A 190 -22.66 10.64 4.29
C GLN A 190 -23.48 9.37 4.53
N ASP A 191 -24.79 9.43 4.30
CA ASP A 191 -25.68 8.30 4.53
C ASP A 191 -25.37 7.12 3.58
N GLN A 192 -25.08 7.43 2.31
CA GLN A 192 -24.66 6.42 1.33
C GLN A 192 -23.37 5.72 1.74
N LEU A 193 -22.42 6.47 2.32
CA LEU A 193 -21.17 5.91 2.83
C LEU A 193 -21.41 5.01 4.04
N ILE A 194 -22.23 5.44 4.99
CA ILE A 194 -22.59 4.63 6.17
C ILE A 194 -23.24 3.32 5.74
N ASP A 195 -24.21 3.37 4.84
CA ASP A 195 -24.89 2.20 4.30
C ASP A 195 -23.91 1.24 3.61
N HIS A 196 -22.97 1.78 2.84
CA HIS A 196 -21.96 0.97 2.19
C HIS A 196 -21.03 0.28 3.20
N ILE A 197 -20.55 0.99 4.22
CA ILE A 197 -19.69 0.42 5.27
C ILE A 197 -20.41 -0.69 6.02
N GLN A 198 -21.67 -0.50 6.38
CA GLN A 198 -22.47 -1.48 7.11
C GLN A 198 -22.81 -2.71 6.27
N SER A 199 -23.06 -2.53 4.98
CA SER A 199 -23.39 -3.61 4.04
C SER A 199 -22.18 -4.40 3.56
N ASN A 200 -20.96 -3.88 3.74
CA ASN A 200 -19.72 -4.49 3.28
C ASN A 200 -18.73 -4.63 4.45
N PRO A 201 -18.80 -5.70 5.25
CA PRO A 201 -18.01 -5.84 6.48
C PRO A 201 -16.49 -5.75 6.29
N LYS A 202 -15.99 -6.12 5.11
CA LYS A 202 -14.56 -6.08 4.75
C LYS A 202 -14.14 -4.79 4.04
N PHE A 203 -15.03 -3.81 3.88
CA PHE A 203 -14.69 -2.56 3.19
C PHE A 203 -13.63 -1.75 3.95
N ILE A 204 -13.73 -1.68 5.27
CA ILE A 204 -12.71 -1.06 6.14
C ILE A 204 -12.19 -2.12 7.11
N GLN A 205 -10.89 -2.33 7.11
CA GLN A 205 -10.22 -3.32 7.96
C GLN A 205 -9.01 -2.71 8.66
N PRO A 206 -8.63 -3.23 9.83
CA PRO A 206 -9.37 -4.19 10.65
C PRO A 206 -10.65 -3.59 11.28
N GLU A 207 -11.44 -4.43 11.97
CA GLU A 207 -12.77 -4.03 12.45
C GLU A 207 -12.77 -2.80 13.37
N HIS A 208 -11.75 -2.63 14.22
CA HIS A 208 -11.67 -1.45 15.08
C HIS A 208 -11.51 -0.15 14.27
N ARG A 209 -10.90 -0.18 13.07
CA ARG A 209 -10.81 0.97 12.16
C ARG A 209 -12.16 1.26 11.50
N LYS A 210 -12.92 0.22 11.15
CA LYS A 210 -14.31 0.39 10.69
C LYS A 210 -15.14 1.11 11.77
N ASN A 211 -15.02 0.66 13.02
CA ASN A 211 -15.75 1.26 14.13
C ASN A 211 -15.31 2.71 14.41
N GLU A 212 -14.04 3.03 14.22
CA GLU A 212 -13.52 4.39 14.30
C GLU A 212 -14.18 5.32 13.26
N ILE A 213 -14.26 4.87 12.01
CA ILE A 213 -14.93 5.62 10.93
C ILE A 213 -16.43 5.76 11.17
N LEU A 214 -17.11 4.68 11.56
CA LEU A 214 -18.54 4.76 11.92
C LEU A 214 -18.79 5.73 13.11
N GLY A 215 -17.87 5.75 14.08
CA GLY A 215 -17.89 6.71 15.17
C GLY A 215 -17.72 8.15 14.70
N PHE A 216 -16.80 8.39 13.78
CA PHE A 216 -16.59 9.68 13.12
C PHE A 216 -17.84 10.15 12.36
N LEU A 217 -18.48 9.24 11.63
CA LEU A 217 -19.69 9.51 10.82
C LEU A 217 -20.99 9.68 11.65
N ARG A 218 -20.95 9.54 12.97
CA ARG A 218 -22.10 9.89 13.83
C ARG A 218 -22.38 11.39 13.85
N LYS A 219 -21.37 12.20 13.54
CA LYS A 219 -21.51 13.67 13.43
C LYS A 219 -21.72 14.03 11.96
N PRO A 220 -22.45 15.12 11.67
CA PRO A 220 -22.58 15.60 10.30
C PRO A 220 -21.21 15.87 9.69
N LEU A 221 -20.99 15.37 8.48
CA LEU A 221 -19.80 15.69 7.70
C LEU A 221 -19.84 17.15 7.25
N ASN A 222 -18.72 17.83 7.34
CA ASN A 222 -18.50 19.10 6.66
C ASN A 222 -18.15 18.85 5.19
N ASP A 223 -18.48 19.82 4.34
CA ASP A 223 -18.00 19.81 2.98
C ASP A 223 -16.48 20.05 2.93
N LEU A 224 -15.83 19.49 1.93
CA LEU A 224 -14.37 19.49 1.83
C LEU A 224 -13.90 20.68 0.97
N CYS A 225 -13.03 21.52 1.51
CA CYS A 225 -12.33 22.54 0.74
C CYS A 225 -11.32 21.89 -0.21
N ILE A 226 -11.56 21.98 -1.52
CA ILE A 226 -10.78 21.27 -2.56
C ILE A 226 -9.86 22.15 -3.37
N SER A 227 -9.73 23.41 -3.04
CA SER A 227 -8.90 24.37 -3.78
C SER A 227 -7.97 25.16 -2.88
N ARG A 228 -6.93 25.70 -3.50
CA ARG A 228 -6.02 26.69 -2.89
C ARG A 228 -5.81 27.80 -3.93
N PRO A 229 -5.99 29.08 -3.56
CA PRO A 229 -5.68 30.18 -4.48
C PRO A 229 -4.18 30.17 -4.82
N LYS A 230 -3.84 30.41 -6.08
CA LYS A 230 -2.45 30.48 -6.56
C LYS A 230 -1.61 31.54 -5.85
N SER A 231 -2.25 32.59 -5.33
CA SER A 231 -1.56 33.58 -4.49
C SER A 231 -0.94 33.00 -3.22
N ARG A 232 -1.41 31.82 -2.78
CA ARG A 232 -0.90 31.11 -1.61
C ARG A 232 -0.13 29.85 -1.96
N LEU A 233 -0.57 29.11 -2.97
CA LEU A 233 0.05 27.86 -3.42
C LEU A 233 0.00 27.78 -4.95
N GLU A 234 1.17 27.84 -5.60
CA GLU A 234 1.27 27.66 -7.05
C GLU A 234 1.49 26.22 -7.47
N TRP A 235 2.17 25.44 -6.62
CA TRP A 235 2.56 24.07 -6.93
C TRP A 235 1.43 23.08 -6.71
N GLY A 236 0.67 22.81 -7.76
CA GLY A 236 -0.48 21.90 -7.77
C GLY A 236 -1.10 21.81 -9.15
N ILE A 237 -2.14 20.98 -9.26
CA ILE A 237 -2.91 20.83 -10.49
C ILE A 237 -3.97 21.95 -10.56
N GLU A 238 -3.99 22.72 -11.62
CA GLU A 238 -5.02 23.77 -11.82
C GLU A 238 -6.40 23.16 -11.86
N LEU A 239 -7.39 23.88 -11.28
CA LEU A 239 -8.78 23.53 -11.47
C LEU A 239 -9.18 23.75 -12.94
N PRO A 240 -9.88 22.80 -13.59
CA PRO A 240 -10.24 22.94 -15.00
C PRO A 240 -11.23 24.08 -15.27
N PHE A 241 -12.04 24.45 -14.28
CA PHE A 241 -13.07 25.48 -14.35
C PHE A 241 -12.61 26.82 -13.78
N ASP A 242 -11.48 26.91 -13.08
CA ASP A 242 -10.91 28.16 -12.58
C ASP A 242 -9.39 28.07 -12.40
N LYS A 243 -8.64 28.64 -13.32
CA LYS A 243 -7.17 28.62 -13.34
C LYS A 243 -6.49 29.49 -12.28
N GLN A 244 -7.25 30.25 -11.48
CA GLN A 244 -6.71 31.02 -10.36
C GLN A 244 -6.46 30.15 -9.13
N TYR A 245 -6.90 28.89 -9.17
CA TYR A 245 -6.80 27.92 -8.09
C TYR A 245 -6.07 26.66 -8.52
N VAL A 246 -5.40 26.02 -7.55
CA VAL A 246 -4.89 24.67 -7.67
C VAL A 246 -5.70 23.72 -6.78
N THR A 247 -5.68 22.45 -7.14
CA THR A 247 -6.38 21.37 -6.46
C THR A 247 -5.79 21.11 -5.09
N TYR A 248 -6.64 20.86 -4.09
CA TYR A 248 -6.25 20.33 -2.80
C TYR A 248 -5.54 18.97 -2.95
N VAL A 249 -4.42 18.82 -2.25
CA VAL A 249 -3.51 17.68 -2.42
C VAL A 249 -4.20 16.31 -2.31
N TRP A 250 -5.17 16.13 -1.41
CA TRP A 250 -5.86 14.86 -1.28
C TRP A 250 -6.85 14.58 -2.41
N PHE A 251 -7.48 15.59 -2.99
CA PHE A 251 -8.31 15.41 -4.19
C PHE A 251 -7.47 15.10 -5.43
N ASP A 252 -6.22 15.52 -5.44
CA ASP A 252 -5.21 15.13 -6.42
C ASP A 252 -4.71 13.71 -6.15
N ALA A 253 -4.11 13.49 -4.99
CA ALA A 253 -3.41 12.27 -4.65
C ALA A 253 -4.28 11.01 -4.78
N LEU A 254 -5.50 11.00 -4.24
CA LEU A 254 -6.38 9.81 -4.22
C LEU A 254 -6.76 9.31 -5.62
N ILE A 255 -6.80 10.18 -6.61
CA ILE A 255 -7.16 9.83 -7.99
C ILE A 255 -6.09 8.95 -8.67
N ASN A 256 -4.87 8.87 -8.14
CA ASN A 256 -3.83 8.00 -8.66
C ASN A 256 -4.30 6.54 -8.83
N TYR A 257 -5.11 6.05 -7.91
CA TYR A 257 -5.59 4.67 -7.88
C TYR A 257 -6.41 4.27 -9.11
N VAL A 258 -7.17 5.18 -9.67
CA VAL A 258 -7.95 4.95 -10.90
C VAL A 258 -7.17 5.36 -12.14
N THR A 259 -6.29 6.36 -12.04
CA THR A 259 -5.41 6.77 -13.15
C THR A 259 -4.53 5.63 -13.64
N ALA A 260 -3.86 4.95 -12.72
CA ALA A 260 -2.90 3.89 -13.05
C ALA A 260 -3.51 2.70 -13.78
N VAL A 261 -4.79 2.43 -13.56
CA VAL A 261 -5.52 1.33 -14.21
C VAL A 261 -6.35 1.76 -15.41
N GLY A 262 -6.17 3.00 -15.88
CA GLY A 262 -6.68 3.46 -17.17
C GLY A 262 -8.08 4.06 -17.13
N PHE A 263 -8.55 4.57 -15.99
CA PHE A 263 -9.82 5.31 -15.94
C PHE A 263 -9.88 6.41 -17.00
N ASN A 264 -10.97 6.44 -17.77
CA ASN A 264 -11.17 7.35 -18.89
C ASN A 264 -10.05 7.36 -19.97
N GLN A 265 -9.22 6.32 -20.02
CA GLN A 265 -8.16 6.15 -21.01
C GLN A 265 -8.25 4.77 -21.69
N SER A 266 -8.46 3.72 -20.93
CA SER A 266 -8.59 2.35 -21.40
C SER A 266 -9.69 1.63 -20.63
N SER A 267 -10.88 1.52 -21.23
CA SER A 267 -12.02 0.85 -20.60
C SER A 267 -11.75 -0.63 -20.32
N GLU A 268 -10.94 -1.30 -21.12
CA GLU A 268 -10.55 -2.70 -20.94
C GLU A 268 -9.67 -2.87 -19.71
N ASN A 269 -8.60 -2.08 -19.60
CA ASN A 269 -7.71 -2.09 -18.45
C ASN A 269 -8.44 -1.71 -17.18
N PHE A 270 -9.26 -0.67 -17.22
CA PHE A 270 -10.02 -0.23 -16.07
C PHE A 270 -10.99 -1.31 -15.58
N LYS A 271 -11.73 -1.95 -16.48
CA LYS A 271 -12.63 -3.07 -16.14
C LYS A 271 -11.91 -4.30 -15.62
N LYS A 272 -10.67 -4.53 -16.10
CA LYS A 272 -9.85 -5.65 -15.63
C LYS A 272 -9.42 -5.45 -14.17
N TRP A 273 -8.98 -4.26 -13.80
CA TRP A 273 -8.31 -4.03 -12.53
C TRP A 273 -9.20 -3.37 -11.47
N TRP A 274 -10.10 -2.46 -11.89
CA TRP A 274 -10.96 -1.78 -10.93
C TRP A 274 -12.24 -2.60 -10.66
N PRO A 275 -12.72 -2.70 -9.41
CA PRO A 275 -12.22 -2.04 -8.20
C PRO A 275 -10.95 -2.68 -7.62
N ALA A 276 -10.14 -1.87 -6.94
CA ALA A 276 -8.97 -2.36 -6.21
C ALA A 276 -9.37 -3.38 -5.14
N SER A 277 -8.60 -4.47 -5.02
CA SER A 277 -8.80 -5.48 -3.98
C SER A 277 -8.47 -4.94 -2.61
N TYR A 278 -7.32 -4.26 -2.49
CA TYR A 278 -6.87 -3.60 -1.28
C TYR A 278 -6.20 -2.26 -1.58
N HIS A 279 -6.63 -1.22 -0.84
CA HIS A 279 -5.80 -0.06 -0.55
C HIS A 279 -5.14 -0.29 0.82
N LEU A 280 -3.82 -0.54 0.83
CA LEU A 280 -3.05 -0.64 2.06
C LEU A 280 -2.60 0.75 2.48
N ILE A 281 -2.91 1.16 3.70
CA ILE A 281 -2.61 2.49 4.21
C ILE A 281 -2.14 2.44 5.66
N GLY A 282 -1.42 3.48 6.09
CA GLY A 282 -1.22 3.73 7.51
C GLY A 282 -2.49 4.29 8.16
N LYS A 283 -2.68 4.04 9.44
CA LYS A 283 -3.85 4.51 10.20
C LYS A 283 -4.03 6.03 10.21
N ASP A 284 -2.95 6.77 10.02
CA ASP A 284 -2.92 8.25 9.99
C ASP A 284 -3.65 8.87 8.80
N ILE A 285 -3.83 8.11 7.72
CA ILE A 285 -4.56 8.54 6.52
C ILE A 285 -5.87 7.77 6.31
N LEU A 286 -6.41 7.22 7.40
CA LEU A 286 -7.66 6.45 7.35
C LEU A 286 -8.84 7.30 6.89
N THR A 287 -9.02 8.50 7.44
CA THR A 287 -10.15 9.37 7.09
C THR A 287 -10.14 9.77 5.61
N THR A 288 -8.96 10.08 5.06
CA THR A 288 -8.84 10.44 3.64
C THR A 288 -9.24 9.30 2.71
N HIS A 289 -8.90 8.05 3.06
CA HIS A 289 -9.21 6.87 2.25
C HIS A 289 -10.58 6.27 2.53
N ALA A 290 -11.10 6.40 3.73
CA ALA A 290 -12.39 5.80 4.12
C ALA A 290 -13.57 6.77 4.07
N VAL A 291 -13.32 8.07 3.98
CA VAL A 291 -14.36 9.11 3.87
C VAL A 291 -14.21 9.95 2.62
N TYR A 292 -13.06 10.62 2.41
CA TYR A 292 -12.87 11.49 1.24
C TYR A 292 -12.94 10.68 -0.06
N TRP A 293 -12.16 9.64 -0.18
CA TRP A 293 -12.07 8.85 -1.39
C TRP A 293 -13.40 8.22 -1.81
N PRO A 294 -14.14 7.51 -0.93
CA PRO A 294 -15.44 6.96 -1.30
C PRO A 294 -16.46 8.02 -1.74
N THR A 295 -16.53 9.14 -1.04
CA THR A 295 -17.48 10.21 -1.40
C THR A 295 -17.14 10.86 -2.73
N MET A 296 -15.85 11.05 -3.05
CA MET A 296 -15.40 11.49 -4.36
C MET A 296 -15.79 10.50 -5.46
N LEU A 297 -15.63 9.20 -5.22
CA LEU A 297 -16.02 8.14 -6.18
C LEU A 297 -17.53 8.08 -6.38
N PHE A 298 -18.34 8.23 -5.33
CA PHE A 298 -19.79 8.35 -5.47
C PHE A 298 -20.18 9.50 -6.39
N SER A 299 -19.62 10.67 -6.15
CA SER A 299 -19.88 11.85 -7.00
C SER A 299 -19.41 11.65 -8.44
N ALA A 300 -18.27 11.02 -8.64
CA ALA A 300 -17.74 10.72 -9.97
C ALA A 300 -18.47 9.56 -10.66
N GLY A 301 -19.38 8.84 -9.99
CA GLY A 301 -20.08 7.68 -10.54
C GLY A 301 -19.15 6.49 -10.79
N VAL A 302 -18.16 6.29 -9.92
CA VAL A 302 -17.17 5.22 -9.98
C VAL A 302 -17.40 4.28 -8.78
N SER A 303 -17.31 2.97 -9.00
CA SER A 303 -17.44 1.97 -7.92
C SER A 303 -16.34 2.14 -6.88
N LEU A 304 -16.62 1.76 -5.65
CA LEU A 304 -15.66 1.83 -4.55
C LEU A 304 -14.65 0.67 -4.60
N PRO A 305 -13.44 0.80 -4.00
CA PRO A 305 -12.53 -0.31 -3.79
C PRO A 305 -13.18 -1.38 -2.90
N LEU A 306 -12.72 -2.63 -2.99
CA LEU A 306 -13.28 -3.72 -2.20
C LEU A 306 -12.89 -3.62 -0.73
N SER A 307 -11.66 -3.21 -0.44
CA SER A 307 -11.17 -3.06 0.92
C SER A 307 -10.13 -1.95 1.08
N ILE A 308 -10.20 -1.29 2.21
CA ILE A 308 -9.20 -0.36 2.73
C ILE A 308 -8.66 -0.98 4.01
N PHE A 309 -7.39 -1.36 4.02
CA PHE A 309 -6.75 -1.93 5.20
C PHE A 309 -5.78 -0.93 5.81
N ALA A 310 -6.07 -0.48 7.03
CA ALA A 310 -5.25 0.47 7.76
C ALA A 310 -4.37 -0.25 8.78
N HIS A 311 -3.06 -0.29 8.52
CA HIS A 311 -2.09 -0.85 9.44
C HIS A 311 -1.65 0.19 10.50
N GLY A 312 -1.04 -0.30 11.60
CA GLY A 312 -0.46 0.54 12.65
C GLY A 312 0.89 1.14 12.26
N TRP A 313 1.51 1.78 13.23
CA TRP A 313 2.82 2.42 13.08
C TRP A 313 3.95 1.56 13.62
N TRP A 314 5.12 1.72 13.04
CA TRP A 314 6.37 1.36 13.69
C TRP A 314 6.79 2.49 14.62
N LEU A 315 7.01 2.14 15.89
CA LEU A 315 7.41 3.05 16.95
C LEU A 315 8.88 2.80 17.31
N THR A 316 9.56 3.82 17.83
CA THR A 316 10.83 3.68 18.52
C THR A 316 10.58 3.97 20.00
N GLY A 317 10.63 2.92 20.82
CA GLY A 317 10.11 2.97 22.18
C GLY A 317 8.57 3.17 22.16
N GLU A 318 8.08 4.14 22.93
CA GLU A 318 6.65 4.50 22.97
C GLU A 318 6.26 5.61 21.99
N SER A 319 7.23 6.13 21.22
CA SER A 319 7.04 7.31 20.37
C SER A 319 6.98 6.94 18.90
N LYS A 320 6.09 7.61 18.16
CA LYS A 320 6.11 7.55 16.67
C LYS A 320 7.47 8.03 16.16
N MET A 321 8.03 7.32 15.19
CA MET A 321 9.24 7.76 14.51
C MET A 321 9.00 9.09 13.83
N SER A 322 9.80 10.09 14.16
CA SER A 322 9.79 11.40 13.51
C SER A 322 11.19 11.98 13.43
N LYS A 323 11.43 12.78 12.40
CA LYS A 323 12.73 13.41 12.19
C LYS A 323 13.05 14.45 13.25
N SER A 324 12.04 15.17 13.71
CA SER A 324 12.21 16.15 14.80
C SER A 324 12.68 15.52 16.10
N LEU A 325 12.43 14.22 16.29
CA LEU A 325 12.89 13.44 17.44
C LEU A 325 14.22 12.71 17.18
N GLY A 326 14.70 12.68 15.92
CA GLY A 326 15.94 12.00 15.56
C GLY A 326 15.93 10.48 15.73
N ASN A 327 14.73 9.87 15.81
CA ASN A 327 14.53 8.44 16.09
C ASN A 327 14.08 7.62 14.86
N VAL A 328 14.32 8.13 13.65
CA VAL A 328 13.94 7.46 12.39
C VAL A 328 14.96 6.38 12.05
N ILE A 329 14.47 5.16 11.80
CA ILE A 329 15.29 4.06 11.32
C ILE A 329 15.37 4.14 9.79
N ASN A 330 16.60 4.16 9.29
CA ASN A 330 16.89 4.16 7.85
C ASN A 330 16.89 2.70 7.34
N PRO A 331 15.97 2.30 6.48
CA PRO A 331 15.93 0.94 5.95
C PRO A 331 17.15 0.59 5.11
N MET A 332 17.83 1.56 4.49
CA MET A 332 19.05 1.29 3.73
C MET A 332 20.18 0.77 4.61
N ASP A 333 20.36 1.33 5.82
CA ASP A 333 21.40 0.90 6.75
C ASP A 333 21.15 -0.53 7.21
N LEU A 334 19.87 -0.89 7.49
CA LEU A 334 19.51 -2.27 7.84
C LEU A 334 19.79 -3.26 6.70
N ILE A 335 19.51 -2.87 5.46
CA ILE A 335 19.75 -3.72 4.29
C ILE A 335 21.27 -3.93 4.07
N GLU A 336 22.07 -2.88 4.26
CA GLU A 336 23.52 -2.93 4.11
C GLU A 336 24.17 -3.81 5.18
N ASP A 337 23.68 -3.73 6.42
CA ASP A 337 24.24 -4.49 7.56
C ASP A 337 23.79 -5.94 7.60
N TYR A 338 22.55 -6.24 7.27
CA TYR A 338 21.93 -7.56 7.50
C TYR A 338 21.37 -8.23 6.23
N GLY A 339 21.32 -7.54 5.11
CA GLY A 339 20.68 -8.02 3.89
C GLY A 339 19.18 -7.76 3.83
N VAL A 340 18.60 -7.93 2.64
CA VAL A 340 17.20 -7.59 2.37
C VAL A 340 16.22 -8.60 2.99
N ASP A 341 16.52 -9.89 2.93
CA ASP A 341 15.58 -10.94 3.36
C ASP A 341 15.29 -10.89 4.86
N PRO A 342 16.28 -10.71 5.76
CA PRO A 342 16.01 -10.54 7.18
C PRO A 342 15.17 -9.30 7.50
N VAL A 343 15.38 -8.19 6.78
CA VAL A 343 14.59 -6.96 6.97
C VAL A 343 13.14 -7.20 6.58
N ARG A 344 12.89 -7.82 5.42
CA ARG A 344 11.54 -8.17 4.97
C ARG A 344 10.87 -9.15 5.93
N TYR A 345 11.59 -10.20 6.33
CA TYR A 345 11.10 -11.18 7.29
C TYR A 345 10.67 -10.54 8.60
N TYR A 346 11.56 -9.77 9.22
CA TYR A 346 11.30 -9.13 10.51
C TYR A 346 10.05 -8.25 10.49
N LEU A 347 9.92 -7.40 9.47
CA LEU A 347 8.79 -6.48 9.36
C LEU A 347 7.45 -7.21 9.21
N MET A 348 7.43 -8.36 8.54
CA MET A 348 6.20 -9.15 8.36
C MET A 348 5.91 -10.06 9.55
N ARG A 349 6.95 -10.55 10.24
CA ARG A 349 6.80 -11.47 11.36
C ARG A 349 6.46 -10.77 12.68
N GLU A 350 7.06 -9.61 12.92
CA GLU A 350 6.96 -8.92 14.21
C GLU A 350 5.65 -8.15 14.36
N MET A 351 5.12 -7.55 13.30
CA MET A 351 3.90 -6.74 13.40
C MET A 351 2.64 -7.59 13.27
N VAL A 352 1.76 -7.46 14.26
CA VAL A 352 0.36 -7.88 14.13
C VAL A 352 -0.37 -6.79 13.34
N LEU A 353 -0.83 -7.13 12.13
CA LEU A 353 -1.47 -6.16 11.22
C LEU A 353 -2.65 -5.45 11.89
N GLY A 354 -2.67 -4.13 11.79
CA GLY A 354 -3.66 -3.26 12.42
C GLY A 354 -3.24 -2.65 13.76
N ASN A 355 -2.25 -3.23 14.43
CA ASN A 355 -1.70 -2.73 15.69
C ASN A 355 -0.40 -1.96 15.44
N ASP A 356 -0.02 -1.11 16.40
CA ASP A 356 1.32 -0.52 16.43
C ASP A 356 2.34 -1.57 16.91
N SER A 357 3.59 -1.43 16.47
CA SER A 357 4.70 -2.27 16.91
C SER A 357 5.95 -1.43 17.14
N SER A 358 6.76 -1.82 18.12
CA SER A 358 8.02 -1.17 18.41
C SER A 358 9.16 -1.83 17.66
N PHE A 359 9.97 -1.03 16.97
CA PHE A 359 11.21 -1.49 16.39
C PHE A 359 12.36 -1.32 17.40
N THR A 360 13.07 -2.41 17.67
CA THR A 360 14.35 -2.36 18.37
C THR A 360 15.37 -3.22 17.62
N ILE A 361 16.65 -2.83 17.68
CA ILE A 361 17.73 -3.62 17.09
C ILE A 361 17.87 -4.98 17.80
N GLU A 362 17.62 -5.02 19.07
CA GLU A 362 17.66 -6.26 19.88
C GLU A 362 16.60 -7.25 19.41
N SER A 363 15.37 -6.80 19.21
CA SER A 363 14.27 -7.62 18.68
C SER A 363 14.58 -8.11 17.25
N PHE A 364 15.12 -7.24 16.41
CA PHE A 364 15.56 -7.61 15.07
C PHE A 364 16.63 -8.71 15.07
N ILE A 365 17.69 -8.54 15.86
CA ILE A 365 18.79 -9.51 15.98
C ILE A 365 18.27 -10.81 16.58
N GLN A 366 17.36 -10.76 17.56
CA GLN A 366 16.75 -11.95 18.14
C GLN A 366 16.02 -12.77 17.08
N ARG A 367 15.15 -12.16 16.28
CA ARG A 367 14.44 -12.83 15.18
C ARG A 367 15.41 -13.39 14.13
N TYR A 368 16.41 -12.60 13.76
CA TYR A 368 17.44 -13.01 12.82
C TYR A 368 18.14 -14.31 13.27
N ASN A 369 18.57 -14.34 14.53
CA ASN A 369 19.29 -15.50 15.09
C ASN A 369 18.37 -16.68 15.38
N SER A 370 17.23 -16.46 16.04
CA SER A 370 16.33 -17.53 16.45
C SER A 370 15.60 -18.14 15.27
N ASP A 371 14.84 -17.32 14.55
CA ASP A 371 13.91 -17.82 13.55
C ASP A 371 14.64 -18.23 12.26
N LEU A 372 15.53 -17.38 11.75
CA LEU A 372 16.19 -17.62 10.47
C LEU A 372 17.42 -18.52 10.58
N ALA A 373 18.32 -18.26 11.55
CA ALA A 373 19.53 -19.03 11.67
C ALA A 373 19.31 -20.36 12.43
N ASN A 374 18.75 -20.28 13.64
CA ASN A 374 18.66 -21.45 14.51
C ASN A 374 17.51 -22.40 14.14
N ASP A 375 16.32 -21.87 13.82
CA ASP A 375 15.19 -22.73 13.48
C ASP A 375 15.26 -23.14 12.00
N PHE A 376 14.96 -22.24 11.08
CA PHE A 376 14.86 -22.57 9.65
C PHE A 376 16.21 -22.97 9.03
N GLY A 377 17.27 -22.22 9.28
CA GLY A 377 18.61 -22.49 8.73
C GLY A 377 19.20 -23.80 9.25
N ASN A 378 19.09 -24.08 10.56
CA ASN A 378 19.56 -25.33 11.15
C ASN A 378 18.74 -26.53 10.66
N LEU A 379 17.42 -26.43 10.54
CA LEU A 379 16.60 -27.50 10.01
C LEU A 379 17.07 -27.89 8.60
N LEU A 380 17.20 -26.92 7.70
CA LEU A 380 17.68 -27.15 6.34
C LEU A 380 19.08 -27.75 6.32
N SER A 381 20.00 -27.18 7.08
CA SER A 381 21.39 -27.66 7.18
C SER A 381 21.50 -29.09 7.70
N ARG A 382 20.76 -29.42 8.75
CA ARG A 382 20.76 -30.77 9.33
C ARG A 382 20.17 -31.81 8.38
N VAL A 383 19.00 -31.53 7.79
CA VAL A 383 18.33 -32.44 6.86
C VAL A 383 19.21 -32.70 5.62
N THR A 384 19.71 -31.64 4.98
CA THR A 384 20.57 -31.79 3.81
C THR A 384 21.91 -32.50 4.11
N THR A 385 22.49 -32.25 5.29
CA THR A 385 23.72 -32.93 5.73
C THR A 385 23.49 -34.44 5.97
N LEU A 386 22.35 -34.79 6.57
CA LEU A 386 22.00 -36.21 6.78
C LEU A 386 21.75 -36.92 5.44
N ILE A 387 21.05 -36.31 4.52
CA ILE A 387 20.82 -36.88 3.17
C ILE A 387 22.15 -37.04 2.44
N LYS A 388 23.02 -36.04 2.47
CA LYS A 388 24.33 -36.12 1.83
C LYS A 388 25.20 -37.22 2.42
N LYS A 389 25.24 -37.33 3.77
CA LYS A 389 26.08 -38.25 4.49
C LYS A 389 25.63 -39.72 4.33
N ASN A 390 24.33 -39.98 4.35
CA ASN A 390 23.79 -41.34 4.43
C ASN A 390 23.25 -41.87 3.10
N TYR A 391 22.97 -40.97 2.14
CA TYR A 391 22.29 -41.29 0.87
C TYR A 391 22.94 -40.61 -0.34
N ASP A 392 24.21 -40.21 -0.24
CA ASP A 392 24.95 -39.54 -1.34
C ASP A 392 24.24 -38.34 -1.98
N GLY A 393 23.40 -37.62 -1.20
CA GLY A 393 22.67 -36.46 -1.65
C GLY A 393 21.35 -36.78 -2.38
N VAL A 394 20.94 -38.04 -2.44
CA VAL A 394 19.68 -38.48 -3.04
C VAL A 394 18.65 -38.69 -1.93
N ILE A 395 17.47 -38.12 -2.08
CA ILE A 395 16.33 -38.33 -1.15
C ILE A 395 15.88 -39.79 -1.34
N PRO A 396 15.95 -40.66 -0.28
CA PRO A 396 15.54 -42.04 -0.40
C PRO A 396 14.02 -42.18 -0.53
N GLU A 397 13.59 -43.29 -1.13
CA GLU A 397 12.18 -43.68 -1.10
C GLU A 397 11.73 -43.86 0.35
N PRO A 398 10.50 -43.45 0.70
CA PRO A 398 9.99 -43.62 2.03
C PRO A 398 9.78 -45.13 2.37
N GLY A 399 10.22 -45.54 3.55
CA GLY A 399 9.89 -46.86 4.09
C GLY A 399 8.49 -46.88 4.74
N ASP A 400 8.25 -47.81 5.64
CA ASP A 400 7.05 -47.85 6.46
C ASP A 400 7.01 -46.64 7.38
N LEU A 401 5.91 -45.89 7.32
CA LEU A 401 5.73 -44.65 8.07
C LEU A 401 5.20 -44.96 9.47
N SER A 402 5.87 -44.41 10.49
CA SER A 402 5.36 -44.40 11.86
C SER A 402 4.20 -43.39 12.03
N ASP A 403 3.50 -43.45 13.15
CA ASP A 403 2.46 -42.49 13.52
C ASP A 403 3.01 -41.04 13.56
N LEU A 404 4.27 -40.86 13.96
CA LEU A 404 4.94 -39.57 13.97
C LEU A 404 5.18 -39.06 12.55
N ASP A 405 5.64 -39.91 11.64
CA ASP A 405 5.86 -39.57 10.22
C ASP A 405 4.54 -39.19 9.55
N LEU A 406 3.47 -39.94 9.81
CA LEU A 406 2.13 -39.66 9.31
C LEU A 406 1.59 -38.31 9.85
N SER A 407 1.88 -38.01 11.11
CA SER A 407 1.50 -36.71 11.71
C SER A 407 2.21 -35.53 11.02
N ILE A 408 3.53 -35.64 10.81
CA ILE A 408 4.33 -34.61 10.13
C ILE A 408 3.85 -34.43 8.67
N LYS A 409 3.66 -35.56 7.96
CA LYS A 409 3.14 -35.55 6.59
C LYS A 409 1.80 -34.83 6.51
N LYS A 410 0.85 -35.16 7.41
CA LYS A 410 -0.46 -34.50 7.46
C LYS A 410 -0.37 -32.99 7.72
N LYS A 411 0.53 -32.57 8.61
CA LYS A 411 0.78 -31.13 8.83
C LYS A 411 1.33 -30.47 7.57
N GLY A 412 2.32 -31.06 6.92
CA GLY A 412 2.88 -30.53 5.67
C GLY A 412 1.85 -30.43 4.54
N GLU A 413 0.97 -31.43 4.39
CA GLU A 413 -0.10 -31.41 3.40
C GLU A 413 -1.15 -30.32 3.70
N ALA A 414 -1.42 -30.03 4.97
CA ALA A 414 -2.37 -29.00 5.39
C ALA A 414 -1.78 -27.59 5.34
N LEU A 415 -0.45 -27.44 5.39
CA LEU A 415 0.24 -26.17 5.56
C LEU A 415 -0.16 -25.12 4.52
N SER A 416 -0.21 -25.50 3.25
CA SER A 416 -0.59 -24.57 2.16
C SER A 416 -1.97 -23.97 2.39
N LYS A 417 -2.96 -24.79 2.79
CA LYS A 417 -4.33 -24.31 3.06
C LYS A 417 -4.36 -23.38 4.27
N THR A 418 -3.63 -23.73 5.33
CA THR A 418 -3.55 -22.93 6.57
C THR A 418 -2.93 -21.57 6.29
N VAL A 419 -1.81 -21.54 5.56
CA VAL A 419 -1.14 -20.29 5.16
C VAL A 419 -2.05 -19.42 4.30
N HIS A 420 -2.77 -19.99 3.32
CA HIS A 420 -3.73 -19.25 2.52
C HIS A 420 -4.82 -18.61 3.39
N GLN A 421 -5.36 -19.34 4.36
CA GLN A 421 -6.37 -18.80 5.26
C GLN A 421 -5.84 -17.62 6.09
N TYR A 422 -4.64 -17.73 6.65
CA TYR A 422 -4.02 -16.63 7.39
C TYR A 422 -3.77 -15.39 6.52
N VAL A 423 -3.32 -15.59 5.29
CA VAL A 423 -3.11 -14.46 4.35
C VAL A 423 -4.44 -13.80 3.98
N ASP A 424 -5.48 -14.57 3.69
CA ASP A 424 -6.83 -14.07 3.38
C ASP A 424 -7.45 -13.29 4.57
N ASP A 425 -7.07 -13.67 5.79
CA ASP A 425 -7.47 -13.00 7.02
C ASP A 425 -6.52 -11.84 7.43
N MET A 426 -5.52 -11.53 6.60
CA MET A 426 -4.51 -10.51 6.86
C MET A 426 -3.69 -10.76 8.14
N ARG A 427 -3.41 -12.02 8.46
CA ARG A 427 -2.66 -12.49 9.63
C ARG A 427 -1.28 -13.02 9.20
N LEU A 428 -0.48 -12.15 8.57
CA LEU A 428 0.79 -12.55 7.95
C LEU A 428 1.83 -13.05 8.96
N ASN A 429 1.87 -12.45 10.15
CA ASN A 429 2.76 -12.90 11.23
C ASN A 429 2.49 -14.35 11.63
N GLU A 430 1.21 -14.76 11.65
CA GLU A 430 0.82 -16.13 11.97
C GLU A 430 1.02 -17.09 10.78
N ALA A 431 0.80 -16.60 9.56
CA ALA A 431 1.13 -17.37 8.36
C ALA A 431 2.62 -17.75 8.32
N ILE A 432 3.51 -16.83 8.70
CA ILE A 432 4.95 -17.07 8.78
C ILE A 432 5.31 -18.00 9.95
N GLU A 433 4.60 -17.86 11.07
CA GLU A 433 4.85 -18.71 12.25
C GLU A 433 4.46 -20.18 12.01
N GLU A 434 3.46 -20.42 11.17
CA GLU A 434 3.01 -21.78 10.85
C GLU A 434 3.98 -22.52 9.92
N ILE A 435 4.75 -21.79 9.10
CA ILE A 435 5.77 -22.35 8.22
C ILE A 435 7.00 -22.82 9.00
#